data_e76d906f53a9fe8cdd5c8dcd86de9138
#
_entry.id   e76d906f53a9fe8cdd5c8dcd86de9138
#
_cell.length_a   1.000
_cell.length_b   1.000
_cell.length_c   1.000
_cell.angle_alpha   90.00
_cell.angle_beta   90.00
_cell.angle_gamma   90.00
#
_symmetry.space_group_name_H-M   'P 1'
#
loop_
_entity.id
_entity.type
_entity.pdbx_description
1 polymer ?
#
loop_
_entity_poly.entity_id
_entity_poly.type
_entity_poly.pdbx_seq_one_letter_code
_entity_poly.pdbx_strand_id
1 'polypeptide(L)'
;GKALIYHVGGELWTLDPEENSGPERETQIPIGWHSTKTRLQRRFFYGDEYWEETMIHPQGHEVALTARGKLFSMPFWEQAVRQHGIRDGVRYRMPCWLPNGKLAAISDAPLKKNKTKKLSAMEEQLDVFGSTPTEFPDCSHRLPPGRMQEIAVSPRFQHLALTTSRMELFLINAETGRISKLDDSKIREISDPVF
;
A
#
# COMPACT_ATOMS: atom_id res chain seq x y z
N GLY A 1 -18.15 -21.13 25.76
CA GLY A 1 -17.04 -20.21 26.08
C GLY A 1 -17.52 -18.78 26.02
N LYS A 2 -17.02 -17.94 26.91
CA LYS A 2 -17.45 -16.53 27.03
C LYS A 2 -16.72 -15.58 26.05
N ALA A 3 -15.64 -16.04 25.43
CA ALA A 3 -14.87 -15.23 24.50
C ALA A 3 -14.33 -16.06 23.34
N LEU A 4 -14.18 -15.42 22.21
CA LEU A 4 -13.55 -15.98 21.01
C LEU A 4 -12.11 -15.47 20.95
N ILE A 5 -11.16 -16.38 20.70
CA ILE A 5 -9.76 -16.01 20.49
C ILE A 5 -9.42 -16.29 19.01
N TYR A 6 -8.78 -15.31 18.38
CA TYR A 6 -8.36 -15.43 16.98
C TYR A 6 -7.01 -14.75 16.77
N HIS A 7 -6.36 -15.02 15.65
CA HIS A 7 -5.12 -14.36 15.29
C HIS A 7 -5.29 -13.58 13.98
N VAL A 8 -4.67 -12.42 13.91
CA VAL A 8 -4.58 -11.59 12.72
C VAL A 8 -3.27 -10.81 12.73
N GLY A 9 -2.59 -10.75 11.59
CA GLY A 9 -1.34 -10.02 11.47
C GLY A 9 -0.19 -10.53 12.35
N GLY A 10 -0.26 -11.78 12.81
CA GLY A 10 0.73 -12.35 13.74
C GLY A 10 0.47 -12.04 15.23
N GLU A 11 -0.65 -11.41 15.54
CA GLU A 11 -1.07 -11.05 16.89
C GLU A 11 -2.31 -11.85 17.32
N LEU A 12 -2.47 -12.09 18.61
CA LEU A 12 -3.65 -12.72 19.19
C LEU A 12 -4.62 -11.68 19.72
N TRP A 13 -5.90 -11.94 19.48
CA TRP A 13 -6.99 -11.07 19.89
C TRP A 13 -8.09 -11.88 20.56
N THR A 14 -8.77 -11.25 21.52
CA THR A 14 -10.02 -11.75 22.10
C THR A 14 -11.17 -10.90 21.62
N LEU A 15 -12.29 -11.54 21.33
CA LEU A 15 -13.57 -10.93 21.00
C LEU A 15 -14.61 -11.39 22.03
N ASP A 16 -15.30 -10.46 22.67
CA ASP A 16 -16.47 -10.77 23.47
C ASP A 16 -17.72 -10.73 22.57
N PRO A 17 -18.39 -11.88 22.32
CA PRO A 17 -19.57 -11.93 21.47
C PRO A 17 -20.83 -11.33 22.11
N GLU A 18 -20.86 -11.17 23.44
CA GLU A 18 -22.00 -10.61 24.17
C GLU A 18 -22.00 -9.08 24.19
N GLU A 19 -20.86 -8.45 23.93
CA GLU A 19 -20.72 -7.01 23.87
C GLU A 19 -21.18 -6.46 22.50
N ASN A 20 -22.32 -5.79 22.46
CA ASN A 20 -23.04 -5.45 21.23
C ASN A 20 -22.39 -4.37 20.36
N SER A 21 -21.54 -3.49 20.90
CA SER A 21 -20.69 -2.58 20.12
C SER A 21 -19.84 -1.70 21.02
N GLY A 22 -18.54 -1.59 20.75
CA GLY A 22 -17.63 -0.71 21.47
C GLY A 22 -16.17 -1.04 21.21
N PRO A 23 -15.27 -0.13 21.57
CA PRO A 23 -13.83 -0.35 21.42
C PRO A 23 -13.27 -1.46 22.32
N GLU A 24 -14.04 -1.91 23.32
CA GLU A 24 -13.63 -2.94 24.29
C GLU A 24 -13.98 -4.36 23.84
N ARG A 25 -14.79 -4.51 22.79
CA ARG A 25 -15.19 -5.80 22.24
C ARG A 25 -14.01 -6.65 21.77
N GLU A 26 -13.00 -5.99 21.23
CA GLU A 26 -11.78 -6.62 20.74
C GLU A 26 -10.59 -6.15 21.55
N THR A 27 -9.90 -7.08 22.19
CA THR A 27 -8.72 -6.78 22.99
C THR A 27 -7.54 -7.59 22.49
N GLN A 28 -6.43 -6.91 22.23
CA GLN A 28 -5.19 -7.58 21.88
C GLN A 28 -4.60 -8.28 23.10
N ILE A 29 -4.23 -9.55 22.96
CA ILE A 29 -3.49 -10.29 23.97
C ILE A 29 -2.01 -9.96 23.82
N PRO A 30 -1.39 -9.24 24.76
CA PRO A 30 0.02 -8.92 24.68
C PRO A 30 0.86 -10.18 24.91
N ILE A 31 1.60 -10.61 23.87
CA ILE A 31 2.54 -11.73 23.99
C ILE A 31 3.95 -11.15 24.06
N GLY A 32 4.60 -11.37 25.21
CA GLY A 32 6.02 -11.09 25.36
C GLY A 32 6.85 -12.19 24.69
N TRP A 33 7.50 -11.88 23.59
CA TRP A 33 8.38 -12.81 22.90
C TRP A 33 9.83 -12.37 23.04
N HIS A 34 10.62 -13.14 23.77
CA HIS A 34 12.06 -12.96 23.89
C HIS A 34 12.78 -13.87 22.89
N SER A 35 13.08 -13.34 21.73
CA SER A 35 13.80 -14.03 20.66
C SER A 35 15.09 -13.28 20.34
N THR A 36 16.10 -13.98 19.86
CA THR A 36 17.32 -13.37 19.29
C THR A 36 17.03 -12.56 18.02
N LYS A 37 15.77 -12.60 17.54
CA LYS A 37 15.29 -11.87 16.35
C LYS A 37 16.19 -12.05 15.13
N THR A 38 16.76 -13.24 14.95
CA THR A 38 17.73 -13.54 13.87
C THR A 38 17.15 -13.26 12.48
N ARG A 39 15.82 -13.36 12.31
CA ARG A 39 15.15 -13.04 11.05
C ARG A 39 15.02 -11.55 10.78
N LEU A 40 15.15 -10.70 11.80
CA LEU A 40 15.18 -9.23 11.68
C LEU A 40 16.60 -8.69 11.46
N GLN A 41 17.61 -9.52 11.58
CA GLN A 41 18.98 -9.12 11.30
C GLN A 41 19.16 -8.84 9.81
N ARG A 42 20.04 -7.90 9.50
CA ARG A 42 20.38 -7.55 8.12
C ARG A 42 20.88 -8.79 7.37
N ARG A 43 20.28 -9.07 6.22
CA ARG A 43 20.66 -10.16 5.32
C ARG A 43 20.87 -9.62 3.92
N PHE A 44 21.83 -10.18 3.23
CA PHE A 44 21.98 -10.00 1.79
C PHE A 44 21.21 -11.12 1.09
N PHE A 45 20.50 -10.80 0.04
CA PHE A 45 19.77 -11.74 -0.79
C PHE A 45 19.89 -11.31 -2.26
N TYR A 46 19.68 -12.25 -3.16
CA TYR A 46 19.63 -11.97 -4.59
C TYR A 46 18.32 -11.24 -4.89
N GLY A 47 18.42 -10.03 -5.43
CA GLY A 47 17.25 -9.16 -5.63
C GLY A 47 16.26 -9.69 -6.66
N ASP A 48 16.75 -10.44 -7.64
CA ASP A 48 15.99 -11.07 -8.72
C ASP A 48 14.95 -12.09 -8.23
N GLU A 49 15.21 -12.79 -7.12
CA GLU A 49 14.26 -13.72 -6.53
C GLU A 49 13.03 -13.05 -5.88
N TYR A 50 13.10 -11.77 -5.60
CA TYR A 50 12.08 -11.04 -4.81
C TYR A 50 11.49 -9.83 -5.53
N TRP A 51 11.74 -9.76 -6.81
CA TRP A 51 11.22 -8.68 -7.64
C TRP A 51 9.73 -8.88 -7.86
N GLU A 52 8.92 -7.87 -7.54
CA GLU A 52 7.46 -7.97 -7.66
C GLU A 52 6.97 -7.21 -8.90
N GLU A 53 7.20 -5.92 -8.97
CA GLU A 53 6.67 -5.05 -10.02
C GLU A 53 7.67 -3.96 -10.40
N THR A 54 7.61 -3.52 -11.66
CA THR A 54 8.48 -2.50 -12.21
C THR A 54 7.74 -1.54 -13.11
N MET A 55 8.14 -0.27 -13.07
CA MET A 55 7.64 0.75 -13.98
C MET A 55 8.78 1.69 -14.39
N ILE A 56 8.99 1.81 -15.69
CA ILE A 56 9.97 2.74 -16.25
C ILE A 56 9.40 4.16 -16.23
N HIS A 57 10.21 5.13 -15.84
CA HIS A 57 9.84 6.53 -15.90
C HIS A 57 9.52 6.93 -17.34
N PRO A 58 8.48 7.75 -17.62
CA PRO A 58 8.09 8.12 -18.98
C PRO A 58 9.21 8.73 -19.82
N GLN A 59 10.19 9.39 -19.19
CA GLN A 59 11.37 9.94 -19.87
C GLN A 59 12.53 8.94 -20.02
N GLY A 60 12.39 7.71 -19.51
CA GLY A 60 13.36 6.64 -19.72
C GLY A 60 14.66 6.74 -18.96
N HIS A 61 14.78 7.57 -17.94
CA HIS A 61 16.02 7.76 -17.19
C HIS A 61 16.07 7.05 -15.84
N GLU A 62 14.94 6.55 -15.35
CA GLU A 62 14.80 5.94 -14.04
C GLU A 62 13.75 4.82 -14.07
N VAL A 63 13.88 3.84 -13.19
CA VAL A 63 12.91 2.78 -12.98
C VAL A 63 12.44 2.80 -11.52
N ALA A 64 11.16 2.65 -11.31
CA ALA A 64 10.58 2.33 -10.01
C ALA A 64 10.35 0.83 -9.92
N LEU A 65 10.61 0.26 -8.76
CA LEU A 65 10.42 -1.16 -8.53
C LEU A 65 9.99 -1.46 -7.09
N THR A 66 9.26 -2.54 -6.92
CA THR A 66 8.98 -3.10 -5.61
C THR A 66 9.67 -4.45 -5.44
N ALA A 67 10.28 -4.63 -4.28
CA ALA A 67 10.90 -5.89 -3.89
C ALA A 67 10.66 -6.15 -2.41
N ARG A 68 10.10 -7.32 -2.08
CA ARG A 68 9.70 -7.69 -0.71
C ARG A 68 8.84 -6.63 -0.01
N GLY A 69 7.95 -6.00 -0.77
CA GLY A 69 7.09 -4.94 -0.28
C GLY A 69 7.79 -3.62 0.02
N LYS A 70 9.03 -3.41 -0.43
CA LYS A 70 9.73 -2.13 -0.34
C LYS A 70 9.74 -1.44 -1.69
N LEU A 71 9.61 -0.12 -1.66
CA LEU A 71 9.59 0.72 -2.85
C LEU A 71 10.96 1.33 -3.10
N PHE A 72 11.46 1.17 -4.30
CA PHE A 72 12.74 1.71 -4.72
C PHE A 72 12.60 2.47 -6.03
N SER A 73 13.47 3.45 -6.24
CA SER A 73 13.76 3.99 -7.55
C SER A 73 15.25 3.86 -7.87
N MET A 74 15.56 3.57 -9.13
CA MET A 74 16.90 3.32 -9.60
C MET A 74 17.14 4.05 -10.92
N PRO A 75 18.01 5.06 -10.93
CA PRO A 75 18.49 5.68 -12.17
C PRO A 75 19.27 4.68 -13.02
N PHE A 76 19.16 4.77 -14.34
CA PHE A 76 19.82 3.82 -15.25
C PHE A 76 21.33 4.06 -15.41
N TRP A 77 21.77 5.29 -15.24
CA TRP A 77 23.15 5.66 -15.63
C TRP A 77 24.03 6.04 -14.44
N GLU A 78 23.55 6.92 -13.60
CA GLU A 78 24.33 7.46 -12.47
C GLU A 78 23.44 7.54 -11.24
N GLN A 79 24.03 7.66 -10.08
CA GLN A 79 23.38 7.73 -8.77
C GLN A 79 23.04 6.37 -8.16
N ALA A 80 22.83 6.38 -6.86
CA ALA A 80 22.52 5.19 -6.07
C ALA A 80 21.04 4.85 -6.13
N VAL A 81 20.70 3.58 -5.91
CA VAL A 81 19.33 3.12 -5.65
C VAL A 81 18.79 3.85 -4.43
N ARG A 82 17.57 4.34 -4.52
CA ARG A 82 16.88 5.09 -3.48
C ARG A 82 15.69 4.30 -2.97
N GLN A 83 15.59 4.15 -1.66
CA GLN A 83 14.40 3.58 -1.03
C GLN A 83 13.44 4.71 -0.64
N HIS A 84 12.17 4.55 -1.01
CA HIS A 84 11.08 5.45 -0.66
C HIS A 84 10.18 4.83 0.40
N GLY A 85 9.54 5.69 1.18
CA GLY A 85 8.52 5.29 2.13
C GLY A 85 9.05 4.69 3.44
N ILE A 86 8.12 4.28 4.28
CA ILE A 86 8.37 3.75 5.61
C ILE A 86 9.13 2.43 5.51
N ARG A 87 10.27 2.35 6.20
CA ARG A 87 11.19 1.20 6.08
C ARG A 87 10.66 -0.07 6.70
N ASP A 88 9.92 0.03 7.80
CA ASP A 88 9.46 -1.12 8.57
C ASP A 88 7.95 -1.15 8.71
N GLY A 89 7.37 -2.36 8.61
CA GLY A 89 5.95 -2.60 8.87
C GLY A 89 4.99 -2.10 7.79
N VAL A 90 5.49 -1.58 6.67
CA VAL A 90 4.66 -1.13 5.55
C VAL A 90 5.06 -1.85 4.28
N ARG A 91 4.06 -2.30 3.53
CA ARG A 91 4.21 -2.92 2.22
C ARG A 91 3.75 -1.97 1.13
N TYR A 92 4.59 -1.81 0.11
CA TYR A 92 4.32 -1.05 -1.09
C TYR A 92 4.11 -1.99 -2.28
N ARG A 93 3.16 -1.65 -3.16
CA ARG A 93 2.83 -2.37 -4.39
C ARG A 93 2.49 -1.38 -5.50
N MET A 94 2.45 -1.84 -6.74
CA MET A 94 2.00 -1.10 -7.91
C MET A 94 2.68 0.27 -8.04
N PRO A 95 4.02 0.31 -8.14
CA PRO A 95 4.73 1.56 -8.34
C PRO A 95 4.33 2.14 -9.69
N CYS A 96 4.10 3.44 -9.75
CA CYS A 96 3.80 4.11 -11.00
C CYS A 96 4.33 5.54 -11.01
N TRP A 97 4.71 6.01 -12.18
CA TRP A 97 5.16 7.37 -12.38
C TRP A 97 4.01 8.26 -12.87
N LEU A 98 3.79 9.35 -12.18
CA LEU A 98 2.82 10.36 -12.58
C LEU A 98 3.41 11.28 -13.67
N PRO A 99 2.59 11.94 -14.49
CA PRO A 99 3.07 12.84 -15.55
C PRO A 99 3.94 14.00 -15.04
N ASN A 100 3.78 14.40 -13.79
CA ASN A 100 4.62 15.43 -13.14
C ASN A 100 5.97 14.90 -12.62
N GLY A 101 6.32 13.65 -12.90
CA GLY A 101 7.56 13.01 -12.47
C GLY A 101 7.56 12.52 -11.02
N LYS A 102 6.43 12.60 -10.31
CA LYS A 102 6.31 12.04 -8.96
C LYS A 102 6.08 10.55 -9.02
N LEU A 103 6.62 9.84 -8.02
CA LEU A 103 6.41 8.41 -7.85
C LEU A 103 5.18 8.17 -6.96
N ALA A 104 4.29 7.31 -7.40
CA ALA A 104 3.16 6.88 -6.59
C ALA A 104 3.19 5.36 -6.40
N ALA A 105 2.66 4.88 -5.28
CA ALA A 105 2.53 3.47 -4.98
C ALA A 105 1.36 3.21 -4.02
N ILE A 106 0.80 2.02 -4.09
CA ILE A 106 -0.20 1.57 -3.12
C ILE A 106 0.51 1.06 -1.87
N SER A 107 0.08 1.50 -0.69
CA SER A 107 0.62 1.07 0.59
C SER A 107 -0.47 0.58 1.55
N ASP A 108 -0.07 -0.26 2.48
CA ASP A 108 -0.85 -0.67 3.65
C ASP A 108 -0.46 0.12 4.92
N ALA A 109 0.16 1.29 4.73
CA ALA A 109 0.57 2.14 5.83
C ALA A 109 -0.64 2.54 6.70
N PRO A 110 -0.49 2.52 8.03
CA PRO A 110 -1.57 2.94 8.90
C PRO A 110 -1.88 4.41 8.68
N LEU A 111 -3.12 4.73 8.35
CA LEU A 111 -3.60 6.10 8.28
C LEU A 111 -3.26 6.84 9.58
N LYS A 112 -2.67 8.03 9.47
CA LYS A 112 -2.32 8.87 10.64
C LYS A 112 -3.53 8.95 11.57
N LYS A 113 -3.38 8.50 12.80
CA LYS A 113 -4.42 8.45 13.82
C LYS A 113 -5.05 9.83 14.05
N ASN A 114 -6.27 10.03 13.61
CA ASN A 114 -7.18 10.84 14.41
C ASN A 114 -7.51 10.00 15.66
N LYS A 115 -7.33 10.56 16.85
CA LYS A 115 -7.40 9.90 18.17
C LYS A 115 -8.70 9.10 18.47
N THR A 116 -9.63 9.00 17.54
CA THR A 116 -10.99 8.46 17.73
C THR A 116 -11.38 7.33 16.77
N LYS A 117 -10.55 6.92 15.80
CA LYS A 117 -10.88 5.78 14.95
C LYS A 117 -9.82 4.68 15.09
N LYS A 118 -10.25 3.51 15.60
CA LYS A 118 -9.50 2.26 15.49
C LYS A 118 -9.16 2.01 14.02
N LEU A 119 -7.91 1.66 13.78
CA LEU A 119 -7.45 1.20 12.49
C LEU A 119 -8.25 -0.02 12.04
N SER A 120 -8.93 0.07 10.92
CA SER A 120 -9.30 -1.12 10.17
C SER A 120 -8.03 -1.59 9.45
N ALA A 121 -7.57 -2.77 9.81
CA ALA A 121 -6.27 -3.35 9.41
C ALA A 121 -6.16 -3.72 7.92
N MET A 122 -7.06 -3.23 7.04
CA MET A 122 -7.14 -3.62 5.63
C MET A 122 -7.45 -2.45 4.69
N GLU A 123 -7.15 -1.23 5.07
CA GLU A 123 -7.35 -0.09 4.18
C GLU A 123 -6.05 0.23 3.46
N GLU A 124 -6.05 0.08 2.14
CA GLU A 124 -4.95 0.52 1.29
C GLU A 124 -5.04 2.03 1.03
N GLN A 125 -3.90 2.67 0.82
CA GLN A 125 -3.81 4.07 0.46
C GLN A 125 -2.86 4.27 -0.72
N LEU A 126 -3.08 5.34 -1.46
CA LEU A 126 -2.17 5.82 -2.48
C LEU A 126 -1.19 6.79 -1.85
N ASP A 127 0.07 6.43 -1.81
CA ASP A 127 1.16 7.29 -1.37
C ASP A 127 1.85 7.91 -2.58
N VAL A 128 2.10 9.22 -2.53
CA VAL A 128 2.77 9.97 -3.59
C VAL A 128 4.05 10.58 -3.02
N PHE A 129 5.16 10.33 -3.69
CA PHE A 129 6.50 10.76 -3.31
C PHE A 129 7.04 11.79 -4.32
N GLY A 130 7.72 12.80 -3.81
CA GLY A 130 8.44 13.76 -4.64
C GLY A 130 9.70 13.20 -5.28
N SER A 131 10.42 14.03 -5.99
CA SER A 131 11.67 13.66 -6.67
C SER A 131 12.82 13.31 -5.71
N THR A 132 12.74 13.73 -4.45
CA THR A 132 13.72 13.37 -3.43
C THR A 132 13.22 12.16 -2.63
N PRO A 133 14.08 11.16 -2.35
CA PRO A 133 13.68 10.03 -1.55
C PRO A 133 13.39 10.48 -0.12
N THR A 134 12.20 10.17 0.34
CA THR A 134 11.74 10.51 1.69
C THR A 134 11.16 9.29 2.37
N GLU A 135 11.28 9.23 3.69
CA GLU A 135 10.65 8.20 4.50
C GLU A 135 9.12 8.35 4.50
N PHE A 136 8.63 9.58 4.39
CA PHE A 136 7.20 9.86 4.36
C PHE A 136 6.79 10.37 2.99
N PRO A 137 5.60 9.96 2.49
CA PRO A 137 5.08 10.51 1.24
C PRO A 137 4.72 11.99 1.38
N ASP A 138 4.76 12.73 0.27
CA ASP A 138 4.30 14.12 0.19
C ASP A 138 2.82 14.21 0.51
N CYS A 139 2.05 13.26 -0.01
CA CYS A 139 0.63 13.11 0.30
C CYS A 139 0.23 11.63 0.27
N SER A 140 -0.83 11.32 1.03
CA SER A 140 -1.43 10.00 1.10
C SER A 140 -2.93 10.12 0.98
N HIS A 141 -3.53 9.34 0.10
CA HIS A 141 -4.95 9.34 -0.16
C HIS A 141 -5.55 7.97 0.18
N ARG A 142 -6.57 7.97 1.03
CA ARG A 142 -7.30 6.75 1.36
C ARG A 142 -8.00 6.23 0.11
N LEU A 143 -7.84 4.94 -0.15
CA LEU A 143 -8.48 4.26 -1.27
C LEU A 143 -9.84 3.68 -0.88
N PRO A 144 -10.69 3.35 -1.87
CA PRO A 144 -11.93 2.64 -1.63
C PRO A 144 -11.71 1.29 -0.95
N PRO A 145 -12.72 0.75 -0.26
CA PRO A 145 -12.61 -0.56 0.37
C PRO A 145 -12.44 -1.66 -0.69
N GLY A 146 -11.57 -2.60 -0.41
CA GLY A 146 -11.18 -3.68 -1.32
C GLY A 146 -9.68 -3.63 -1.58
N ARG A 147 -9.10 -4.74 -2.04
CA ARG A 147 -7.71 -4.79 -2.44
C ARG A 147 -7.56 -4.24 -3.85
N MET A 148 -6.64 -3.33 -4.05
CA MET A 148 -6.30 -2.84 -5.39
C MET A 148 -5.64 -3.97 -6.18
N GLN A 149 -6.05 -4.17 -7.43
CA GLN A 149 -5.57 -5.24 -8.31
C GLN A 149 -4.71 -4.71 -9.43
N GLU A 150 -5.14 -3.64 -10.09
CA GLU A 150 -4.42 -3.04 -11.20
C GLU A 150 -4.47 -1.53 -11.14
N ILE A 151 -3.46 -0.91 -11.72
CA ILE A 151 -3.32 0.53 -11.80
C ILE A 151 -2.93 0.93 -13.23
N ALA A 152 -3.61 1.92 -13.78
CA ALA A 152 -3.20 2.60 -15.00
C ALA A 152 -3.05 4.09 -14.74
N VAL A 153 -2.05 4.70 -15.36
CA VAL A 153 -1.73 6.12 -15.20
C VAL A 153 -2.11 6.87 -16.46
N SER A 154 -2.81 7.98 -16.29
CA SER A 154 -3.08 8.88 -17.40
C SER A 154 -1.77 9.52 -17.92
N PRO A 155 -1.51 9.53 -19.24
CA PRO A 155 -0.28 10.12 -19.77
C PRO A 155 -0.24 11.66 -19.71
N ARG A 156 -1.37 12.30 -19.47
CA ARG A 156 -1.49 13.77 -19.52
C ARG A 156 -1.93 14.40 -18.20
N PHE A 157 -2.71 13.70 -17.42
CA PHE A 157 -3.32 14.23 -16.19
C PHE A 157 -2.86 13.45 -14.97
N GLN A 158 -2.92 14.05 -13.79
CA GLN A 158 -2.60 13.39 -12.52
C GLN A 158 -3.73 12.43 -12.09
N HIS A 159 -4.22 11.63 -13.04
CA HIS A 159 -5.28 10.66 -12.81
C HIS A 159 -4.76 9.23 -12.93
N LEU A 160 -5.30 8.38 -12.07
CA LEU A 160 -5.05 6.96 -12.03
C LEU A 160 -6.39 6.22 -12.14
N ALA A 161 -6.45 5.20 -12.97
CA ALA A 161 -7.54 4.23 -12.96
C ALA A 161 -7.11 3.05 -12.09
N LEU A 162 -7.99 2.62 -11.19
CA LEU A 162 -7.74 1.56 -10.23
C LEU A 162 -8.84 0.52 -10.30
N THR A 163 -8.48 -0.74 -10.44
CA THR A 163 -9.42 -1.85 -10.26
C THR A 163 -9.31 -2.45 -8.87
N THR A 164 -10.41 -2.99 -8.36
CA THR A 164 -10.46 -3.57 -7.02
C THR A 164 -10.91 -5.03 -7.05
N SER A 165 -10.55 -5.78 -6.01
CA SER A 165 -11.04 -7.14 -5.78
C SER A 165 -12.56 -7.25 -5.62
N ARG A 166 -13.25 -6.12 -5.53
CA ARG A 166 -14.72 -6.03 -5.50
C ARG A 166 -15.34 -5.84 -6.88
N MET A 167 -14.54 -6.01 -7.93
CA MET A 167 -14.96 -5.82 -9.33
C MET A 167 -15.47 -4.40 -9.61
N GLU A 168 -14.78 -3.41 -9.05
CA GLU A 168 -15.09 -1.99 -9.19
C GLU A 168 -13.93 -1.27 -9.87
N LEU A 169 -14.25 -0.28 -10.71
CA LEU A 169 -13.31 0.61 -11.36
C LEU A 169 -13.45 2.02 -10.80
N PHE A 170 -12.34 2.57 -10.36
CA PHE A 170 -12.28 3.93 -9.81
C PHE A 170 -11.31 4.80 -10.60
N LEU A 171 -11.61 6.07 -10.68
CA LEU A 171 -10.70 7.12 -11.09
C LEU A 171 -10.30 7.94 -9.87
N ILE A 172 -9.00 8.09 -9.65
CA ILE A 172 -8.46 8.91 -8.58
C ILE A 172 -7.59 10.02 -9.16
N ASN A 173 -7.72 11.22 -8.63
CA ASN A 173 -6.76 12.30 -8.86
C ASN A 173 -5.66 12.22 -7.79
N ALA A 174 -4.42 11.99 -8.20
CA ALA A 174 -3.29 11.77 -7.30
C ALA A 174 -2.85 13.01 -6.52
N GLU A 175 -3.21 14.20 -6.95
CA GLU A 175 -2.90 15.46 -6.24
C GLU A 175 -3.95 15.80 -5.19
N THR A 176 -5.22 15.71 -5.58
CA THR A 176 -6.33 16.14 -4.71
C THR A 176 -6.93 15.02 -3.87
N GLY A 177 -6.64 13.75 -4.21
CA GLY A 177 -7.26 12.59 -3.58
C GLY A 177 -8.74 12.39 -3.94
N ARG A 178 -9.28 13.15 -4.91
CA ARG A 178 -10.67 12.98 -5.33
C ARG A 178 -10.84 11.65 -6.04
N ILE A 179 -11.80 10.85 -5.56
CA ILE A 179 -12.10 9.53 -6.08
C ILE A 179 -13.50 9.53 -6.67
N SER A 180 -13.64 8.94 -7.85
CA SER A 180 -14.93 8.73 -8.53
C SER A 180 -15.01 7.26 -8.95
N LYS A 181 -16.09 6.59 -8.60
CA LYS A 181 -16.41 5.27 -9.12
C LYS A 181 -16.89 5.43 -10.55
N LEU A 182 -16.24 4.75 -11.48
CA LEU A 182 -16.59 4.78 -12.91
C LEU A 182 -17.55 3.66 -13.28
N ASP A 183 -17.27 2.44 -12.78
CA ASP A 183 -18.03 1.26 -13.14
C ASP A 183 -17.99 0.21 -12.03
N ASP A 184 -18.92 -0.75 -12.07
CA ASP A 184 -18.90 -1.95 -11.28
C ASP A 184 -19.46 -3.14 -12.06
N SER A 185 -18.87 -4.29 -11.86
CA SER A 185 -19.32 -5.56 -12.44
C SER A 185 -19.91 -6.46 -11.36
N LYS A 186 -20.96 -7.19 -11.70
CA LYS A 186 -21.55 -8.20 -10.82
C LYS A 186 -21.12 -9.63 -11.13
N ILE A 187 -20.46 -9.83 -12.27
CA ILE A 187 -20.25 -11.18 -12.83
C ILE A 187 -18.79 -11.43 -13.16
N ARG A 188 -18.06 -10.40 -13.62
CA ARG A 188 -16.68 -10.54 -14.11
C ARG A 188 -15.77 -9.51 -13.45
N GLU A 189 -14.54 -9.91 -13.27
CA GLU A 189 -13.46 -9.02 -12.89
C GLU A 189 -13.26 -7.95 -13.98
N ILE A 190 -13.00 -6.72 -13.55
CA ILE A 190 -12.62 -5.62 -14.42
C ILE A 190 -11.10 -5.61 -14.46
N SER A 191 -10.52 -5.81 -15.62
CA SER A 191 -9.08 -5.89 -15.82
C SER A 191 -8.60 -4.98 -16.95
N ASP A 192 -7.28 -4.77 -17.00
CA ASP A 192 -6.57 -4.04 -18.03
C ASP A 192 -7.10 -2.60 -18.29
N PRO A 193 -7.22 -1.76 -17.25
CA PRO A 193 -7.63 -0.38 -17.45
C PRO A 193 -6.58 0.37 -18.28
N VAL A 194 -7.01 1.10 -19.30
CA VAL A 194 -6.14 1.88 -20.20
C VAL A 194 -6.71 3.28 -20.37
N PHE A 195 -5.81 4.29 -20.49
CA PHE A 195 -6.15 5.69 -20.84
C PHE A 195 -5.97 5.98 -22.30
#